data_c888e943d28320062222bf961c16cff1
#
_entry.id   c888e943d28320062222bf961c16cff1
#
_cell.length_a   1.000
_cell.length_b   1.000
_cell.length_c   1.000
_cell.angle_alpha   90.00
_cell.angle_beta   90.00
_cell.angle_gamma   90.00
#
_symmetry.space_group_name_H-M   'P 1'
#
loop_
_entity.id
_entity.type
_entity.pdbx_description
1 polymer ?
#
loop_
_entity_poly.entity_id
_entity_poly.type
_entity_poly.pdbx_seq_one_letter_code
_entity_poly.pdbx_strand_id
1 'polypeptide(L)'
;MDHLGTGQEIAAFIVPSHNEEDRIATFLAAFQPQVASGEYRVIVVANGCSDATADRARQFPGVIVHETDVASQLEGYNTGDDLAGDIYPRFYCDADVVMSPEEIALLVATATREEAVAVAPRVELDWSQSTWPVKAYYRMRDRFPGHKSWGMHSVAGKGFFGTNRAGRARFDRFPNLIAGDYFFDEHFLVTERIIVPEAVSITRVSKNLAGLIRVRTRVTLGNAEMTAHLSTKSFPPPLSFSRPPRPKLAERARRRLAKIRNDHWWLNRAGIRAIPDGLCYFFVEQLVKINVAIKTKSKQSGVKYR
;
A
#
# COMPACT_ATOMS: atom_id res chain seq x y z
N MET A 1 20.18 -30.28 12.81
CA MET A 1 21.33 -30.39 11.90
C MET A 1 20.93 -29.81 10.57
N ASP A 2 21.30 -28.69 10.42
CA ASP A 2 21.53 -27.63 9.49
C ASP A 2 21.76 -28.10 8.05
N HIS A 3 20.77 -27.93 7.19
CA HIS A 3 20.98 -27.69 5.77
C HIS A 3 20.25 -26.40 5.39
N LEU A 4 20.75 -25.25 5.90
CA LEU A 4 20.52 -23.97 5.29
C LEU A 4 21.32 -23.97 3.99
N GLY A 5 20.64 -23.75 2.87
CA GLY A 5 21.27 -23.67 1.56
C GLY A 5 22.41 -22.66 1.55
N THR A 6 23.52 -23.04 0.92
CA THR A 6 24.74 -22.23 0.78
C THR A 6 24.58 -21.12 -0.27
N GLY A 7 23.34 -20.73 -0.60
CA GLY A 7 23.04 -19.65 -1.54
C GLY A 7 23.26 -18.29 -0.88
N GLN A 8 23.82 -17.35 -1.63
CA GLN A 8 23.85 -15.95 -1.21
C GLN A 8 22.43 -15.39 -1.29
N GLU A 9 21.92 -14.85 -0.18
CA GLU A 9 20.62 -14.18 -0.16
C GLU A 9 20.66 -12.93 -1.05
N ILE A 10 19.79 -12.91 -2.07
CA ILE A 10 19.77 -11.88 -3.11
C ILE A 10 18.62 -10.86 -2.96
N ALA A 11 17.67 -11.10 -2.05
CA ALA A 11 16.58 -10.18 -1.76
C ALA A 11 16.02 -10.41 -0.36
N ALA A 12 15.46 -9.36 0.26
CA ALA A 12 14.75 -9.43 1.52
C ALA A 12 13.30 -8.94 1.37
N PHE A 13 12.37 -9.67 2.03
CA PHE A 13 10.94 -9.36 2.03
C PHE A 13 10.46 -9.17 3.46
N ILE A 14 9.94 -7.99 3.76
CA ILE A 14 9.44 -7.57 5.06
C ILE A 14 7.93 -7.59 5.02
N VAL A 15 7.31 -8.39 5.89
CA VAL A 15 5.88 -8.70 5.89
C VAL A 15 5.29 -8.37 7.26
N PRO A 16 4.96 -7.09 7.55
CA PRO A 16 4.22 -6.78 8.76
C PRO A 16 2.82 -7.35 8.67
N SER A 17 2.45 -8.12 9.68
CA SER A 17 1.19 -8.87 9.69
C SER A 17 0.43 -8.61 10.99
N HIS A 18 -0.85 -8.24 10.88
CA HIS A 18 -1.73 -8.02 12.01
C HIS A 18 -3.04 -8.74 11.83
N ASN A 19 -3.23 -9.87 12.51
CA ASN A 19 -4.41 -10.74 12.42
C ASN A 19 -4.68 -11.20 10.97
N GLU A 20 -3.69 -11.88 10.39
CA GLU A 20 -3.71 -12.40 9.01
C GLU A 20 -3.63 -13.94 8.95
N GLU A 21 -4.09 -14.65 10.00
CA GLU A 21 -4.01 -16.12 10.08
C GLU A 21 -4.62 -16.84 8.88
N ASP A 22 -5.67 -16.28 8.27
CA ASP A 22 -6.34 -16.86 7.10
C ASP A 22 -5.59 -16.67 5.77
N ARG A 23 -4.58 -15.78 5.74
CA ARG A 23 -3.93 -15.34 4.48
C ARG A 23 -2.44 -15.57 4.45
N ILE A 24 -1.78 -15.48 5.61
CA ILE A 24 -0.31 -15.55 5.70
C ILE A 24 0.26 -16.81 5.07
N ALA A 25 -0.41 -17.96 5.21
CA ALA A 25 0.03 -19.21 4.62
C ALA A 25 0.01 -19.18 3.08
N THR A 26 -1.05 -18.62 2.48
CA THR A 26 -1.15 -18.47 1.02
C THR A 26 -0.08 -17.52 0.50
N PHE A 27 0.18 -16.42 1.20
CA PHE A 27 1.23 -15.47 0.85
C PHE A 27 2.62 -16.13 0.90
N LEU A 28 2.97 -16.80 2.00
CA LEU A 28 4.29 -17.39 2.20
C LEU A 28 4.58 -18.55 1.24
N ALA A 29 3.56 -19.28 0.80
CA ALA A 29 3.73 -20.37 -0.15
C ALA A 29 4.39 -19.93 -1.47
N ALA A 30 4.16 -18.70 -1.91
CA ALA A 30 4.77 -18.13 -3.13
C ALA A 30 6.28 -17.90 -3.02
N PHE A 31 6.82 -17.87 -1.80
CA PHE A 31 8.25 -17.61 -1.55
C PHE A 31 9.04 -18.91 -1.26
N GLN A 32 8.35 -20.01 -0.95
CA GLN A 32 9.00 -21.23 -0.45
C GLN A 32 10.11 -21.78 -1.33
N PRO A 33 10.01 -21.82 -2.68
CA PRO A 33 11.10 -22.31 -3.51
C PRO A 33 12.41 -21.55 -3.29
N GLN A 34 12.35 -20.22 -3.24
CA GLN A 34 13.52 -19.35 -3.10
C GLN A 34 13.99 -19.21 -1.64
N VAL A 35 13.09 -19.36 -0.68
CA VAL A 35 13.47 -19.46 0.75
C VAL A 35 14.19 -20.78 1.01
N ALA A 36 13.72 -21.88 0.44
CA ALA A 36 14.35 -23.20 0.58
C ALA A 36 15.74 -23.27 -0.09
N SER A 37 15.95 -22.55 -1.21
CA SER A 37 17.26 -22.45 -1.86
C SER A 37 18.22 -21.46 -1.15
N GLY A 38 17.73 -20.67 -0.20
CA GLY A 38 18.49 -19.63 0.49
C GLY A 38 18.71 -18.37 -0.33
N GLU A 39 17.93 -18.15 -1.40
CA GLU A 39 17.98 -16.94 -2.22
C GLU A 39 17.23 -15.77 -1.60
N TYR A 40 16.11 -16.04 -0.93
CA TYR A 40 15.26 -15.00 -0.34
C TYR A 40 15.22 -15.09 1.19
N ARG A 41 15.40 -13.92 1.83
CA ARG A 41 15.13 -13.74 3.24
C ARG A 41 13.71 -13.19 3.40
N VAL A 42 12.82 -13.98 3.98
CA VAL A 42 11.44 -13.55 4.28
C VAL A 42 11.30 -13.37 5.78
N ILE A 43 10.85 -12.17 6.18
CA ILE A 43 10.71 -11.73 7.56
C ILE A 43 9.27 -11.36 7.81
N VAL A 44 8.56 -12.16 8.57
CA VAL A 44 7.21 -11.87 9.07
C VAL A 44 7.34 -11.16 10.41
N VAL A 45 6.82 -9.94 10.50
CA VAL A 45 6.69 -9.23 11.76
C VAL A 45 5.22 -9.27 12.18
N ALA A 46 4.90 -10.17 13.10
CA ALA A 46 3.55 -10.30 13.67
C ALA A 46 3.34 -9.19 14.71
N ASN A 47 2.68 -8.10 14.31
CA ASN A 47 2.59 -6.86 15.06
C ASN A 47 1.24 -6.72 15.78
N GLY A 48 1.23 -6.98 17.10
CA GLY A 48 0.06 -6.90 17.96
C GLY A 48 -1.04 -7.88 17.58
N CYS A 49 -0.67 -9.09 17.12
CA CYS A 49 -1.64 -10.13 16.76
C CYS A 49 -2.34 -10.70 17.99
N SER A 50 -3.62 -11.04 17.81
CA SER A 50 -4.44 -11.77 18.78
C SER A 50 -4.92 -13.13 18.25
N ASP A 51 -4.50 -13.48 17.03
CA ASP A 51 -4.82 -14.73 16.33
C ASP A 51 -3.57 -15.59 16.12
N ALA A 52 -3.68 -16.68 15.35
CA ALA A 52 -2.60 -17.62 15.09
C ALA A 52 -1.65 -17.19 13.94
N THR A 53 -1.58 -15.91 13.59
CA THR A 53 -0.73 -15.41 12.47
C THR A 53 0.72 -15.86 12.61
N ALA A 54 1.35 -15.64 13.77
CA ALA A 54 2.75 -15.99 14.00
C ALA A 54 2.98 -17.51 13.93
N ASP A 55 2.10 -18.30 14.54
CA ASP A 55 2.20 -19.76 14.56
C ASP A 55 2.05 -20.35 13.15
N ARG A 56 1.16 -19.78 12.34
CA ARG A 56 1.02 -20.20 10.94
C ARG A 56 2.25 -19.84 10.10
N ALA A 57 2.84 -18.67 10.33
CA ALA A 57 4.06 -18.26 9.64
C ALA A 57 5.26 -19.17 10.00
N ARG A 58 5.38 -19.60 11.25
CA ARG A 58 6.43 -20.55 11.70
C ARG A 58 6.36 -21.94 11.05
N GLN A 59 5.24 -22.29 10.45
CA GLN A 59 5.12 -23.55 9.71
C GLN A 59 5.89 -23.55 8.39
N PHE A 60 6.40 -22.39 7.95
CA PHE A 60 7.18 -22.25 6.72
C PHE A 60 8.68 -22.25 7.03
N PRO A 61 9.41 -23.35 6.70
CA PRO A 61 10.84 -23.45 6.97
C PRO A 61 11.64 -22.32 6.31
N GLY A 62 12.58 -21.74 7.04
CA GLY A 62 13.43 -20.64 6.55
C GLY A 62 12.81 -19.25 6.66
N VAL A 63 11.52 -19.12 6.98
CA VAL A 63 10.89 -17.83 7.25
C VAL A 63 11.26 -17.36 8.67
N ILE A 64 11.74 -16.12 8.77
CA ILE A 64 12.01 -15.48 10.06
C ILE A 64 10.71 -14.89 10.58
N VAL A 65 10.32 -15.26 11.82
CA VAL A 65 9.11 -14.74 12.47
C VAL A 65 9.48 -13.98 13.71
N HIS A 66 9.13 -12.71 13.75
CA HIS A 66 9.31 -11.82 14.91
C HIS A 66 7.94 -11.36 15.42
N GLU A 67 7.72 -11.42 16.73
CA GLU A 67 6.48 -10.93 17.36
C GLU A 67 6.75 -9.64 18.12
N THR A 68 5.80 -8.71 18.06
CA THR A 68 5.82 -7.47 18.85
C THR A 68 4.39 -7.11 19.28
N ASP A 69 4.26 -6.51 20.47
CA ASP A 69 2.97 -6.03 20.97
C ASP A 69 2.52 -4.73 20.31
N VAL A 70 3.37 -4.10 19.51
CA VAL A 70 3.08 -2.82 18.85
C VAL A 70 2.30 -3.05 17.57
N ALA A 71 1.00 -2.78 17.58
CA ALA A 71 0.11 -2.87 16.43
C ALA A 71 0.35 -1.71 15.44
N SER A 72 1.51 -1.68 14.78
CA SER A 72 1.91 -0.67 13.81
C SER A 72 2.60 -1.30 12.61
N GLN A 73 2.05 -1.10 11.42
CA GLN A 73 2.64 -1.58 10.16
C GLN A 73 4.04 -0.98 9.92
N LEU A 74 4.23 0.30 10.24
CA LEU A 74 5.50 0.98 9.99
C LEU A 74 6.58 0.59 11.00
N GLU A 75 6.19 0.28 12.23
CA GLU A 75 7.11 -0.32 13.18
C GLU A 75 7.49 -1.74 12.72
N GLY A 76 6.55 -2.47 12.13
CA GLY A 76 6.84 -3.74 11.47
C GLY A 76 7.84 -3.60 10.31
N TYR A 77 7.75 -2.54 9.49
CA TYR A 77 8.75 -2.26 8.46
C TYR A 77 10.12 -1.96 9.08
N ASN A 78 10.18 -1.12 10.11
CA ASN A 78 11.42 -0.79 10.79
C ASN A 78 12.10 -2.01 11.43
N THR A 79 11.33 -2.83 12.13
CA THR A 79 11.81 -4.08 12.74
C THR A 79 12.31 -5.06 11.68
N GLY A 80 11.55 -5.19 10.58
CA GLY A 80 11.95 -6.03 9.46
C GLY A 80 13.22 -5.51 8.76
N ASP A 81 13.40 -4.20 8.66
CA ASP A 81 14.61 -3.57 8.14
C ASP A 81 15.85 -3.91 8.99
N ASP A 82 15.71 -3.86 10.32
CA ASP A 82 16.78 -4.22 11.25
C ASP A 82 17.16 -5.70 11.11
N LEU A 83 16.17 -6.58 10.95
CA LEU A 83 16.38 -8.03 10.76
C LEU A 83 16.89 -8.41 9.36
N ALA A 84 16.56 -7.62 8.34
CA ALA A 84 17.07 -7.83 6.99
C ALA A 84 18.56 -7.53 6.84
N GLY A 85 19.11 -6.69 7.73
CA GLY A 85 20.52 -6.33 7.72
C GLY A 85 20.94 -5.66 6.42
N ASP A 86 21.91 -6.23 5.70
CA ASP A 86 22.50 -5.63 4.50
C ASP A 86 22.04 -6.30 3.18
N ILE A 87 20.87 -6.94 3.19
CA ILE A 87 20.31 -7.64 2.02
C ILE A 87 19.46 -6.69 1.21
N TYR A 88 19.71 -6.62 -0.10
CA TYR A 88 19.01 -5.82 -1.10
C TYR A 88 18.90 -6.56 -2.44
N PRO A 89 17.85 -6.28 -3.28
CA PRO A 89 16.77 -5.34 -3.02
C PRO A 89 15.91 -5.74 -1.83
N ARG A 90 15.17 -4.77 -1.30
CA ARG A 90 14.31 -4.94 -0.14
C ARG A 90 12.88 -4.58 -0.49
N PHE A 91 11.96 -5.47 -0.16
CA PHE A 91 10.53 -5.32 -0.43
C PHE A 91 9.72 -5.26 0.87
N TYR A 92 8.67 -4.45 0.84
CA TYR A 92 7.68 -4.30 1.89
C TYR A 92 6.34 -4.82 1.36
N CYS A 93 5.76 -5.81 2.02
CA CYS A 93 4.67 -6.61 1.49
C CYS A 93 3.51 -6.69 2.47
N ASP A 94 2.29 -6.46 1.98
CA ASP A 94 1.08 -6.78 2.74
C ASP A 94 0.79 -8.29 2.61
N ALA A 95 0.46 -8.95 3.72
CA ALA A 95 0.24 -10.41 3.77
C ALA A 95 -1.04 -10.86 3.04
N ASP A 96 -1.87 -9.93 2.56
CA ASP A 96 -3.10 -10.20 1.82
C ASP A 96 -2.98 -10.09 0.29
N VAL A 97 -1.76 -9.86 -0.21
CA VAL A 97 -1.45 -9.80 -1.64
C VAL A 97 -1.17 -11.21 -2.17
N VAL A 98 -1.69 -11.51 -3.36
CA VAL A 98 -1.43 -12.78 -4.06
C VAL A 98 -0.61 -12.49 -5.31
N MET A 99 0.54 -13.17 -5.42
CA MET A 99 1.45 -13.12 -6.57
C MET A 99 2.05 -14.51 -6.81
N SER A 100 2.51 -14.79 -8.03
CA SER A 100 3.26 -15.98 -8.34
C SER A 100 4.76 -15.83 -8.02
N PRO A 101 5.52 -16.92 -7.83
CA PRO A 101 6.97 -16.88 -7.68
C PRO A 101 7.68 -16.16 -8.83
N GLU A 102 7.21 -16.34 -10.07
CA GLU A 102 7.78 -15.74 -11.27
C GLU A 102 7.59 -14.21 -11.27
N GLU A 103 6.42 -13.72 -10.84
CA GLU A 103 6.14 -12.30 -10.71
C GLU A 103 7.01 -11.65 -9.62
N ILE A 104 7.23 -12.34 -8.51
CA ILE A 104 8.13 -11.90 -7.44
C ILE A 104 9.57 -11.82 -7.97
N ALA A 105 10.05 -12.85 -8.68
CA ALA A 105 11.38 -12.86 -9.27
C ALA A 105 11.59 -11.72 -10.28
N LEU A 106 10.56 -11.39 -11.07
CA LEU A 106 10.61 -10.27 -12.01
C LEU A 106 10.77 -8.92 -11.29
N LEU A 107 10.09 -8.73 -10.16
CA LEU A 107 10.27 -7.53 -9.33
C LEU A 107 11.68 -7.45 -8.74
N VAL A 108 12.22 -8.56 -8.24
CA VAL A 108 13.60 -8.64 -7.73
C VAL A 108 14.59 -8.26 -8.82
N ALA A 109 14.51 -8.87 -9.99
CA ALA A 109 15.38 -8.56 -11.14
C ALA A 109 15.27 -7.09 -11.56
N THR A 110 14.05 -6.50 -11.55
CA THR A 110 13.85 -5.10 -11.88
C THR A 110 14.48 -4.15 -10.85
N ALA A 111 14.47 -4.53 -9.57
CA ALA A 111 15.04 -3.74 -8.48
C ALA A 111 16.56 -3.88 -8.37
N THR A 112 17.18 -4.85 -9.05
CA THR A 112 18.64 -5.06 -9.05
C THR A 112 19.30 -4.11 -10.05
N ARG A 113 19.49 -2.84 -9.65
CA ARG A 113 20.09 -1.75 -10.42
C ARG A 113 21.04 -0.95 -9.54
N GLU A 114 21.97 -0.21 -10.14
CA GLU A 114 22.89 0.67 -9.40
C GLU A 114 22.20 1.96 -8.96
N GLU A 115 21.43 2.59 -9.87
CA GLU A 115 20.71 3.81 -9.57
C GLU A 115 19.51 3.51 -8.65
N ALA A 116 19.19 4.49 -7.81
CA ALA A 116 18.04 4.40 -6.92
C ALA A 116 16.74 4.16 -7.70
N VAL A 117 15.99 3.14 -7.31
CA VAL A 117 14.75 2.74 -7.96
C VAL A 117 13.71 2.33 -6.92
N ALA A 118 12.46 2.68 -7.17
CA ALA A 118 11.28 2.12 -6.49
C ALA A 118 10.53 1.23 -7.46
N VAL A 119 10.24 0.00 -7.05
CA VAL A 119 9.62 -1.03 -7.89
C VAL A 119 8.33 -1.52 -7.24
N ALA A 120 7.29 -1.70 -8.03
CA ALA A 120 6.04 -2.31 -7.58
C ALA A 120 5.34 -3.04 -8.73
N PRO A 121 4.45 -4.01 -8.43
CA PRO A 121 3.63 -4.68 -9.43
C PRO A 121 2.48 -3.78 -9.92
N ARG A 122 1.87 -4.18 -11.01
CA ARG A 122 0.54 -3.71 -11.40
C ARG A 122 -0.49 -4.37 -10.48
N VAL A 123 -1.42 -3.58 -9.94
CA VAL A 123 -2.47 -4.10 -9.04
C VAL A 123 -3.74 -4.44 -9.81
N GLU A 124 -4.27 -5.62 -9.55
CA GLU A 124 -5.63 -5.99 -9.87
C GLU A 124 -6.46 -6.16 -8.59
N LEU A 125 -7.65 -5.57 -8.57
CA LEU A 125 -8.54 -5.64 -7.43
C LEU A 125 -9.55 -6.78 -7.61
N ASP A 126 -9.53 -7.75 -6.71
CA ASP A 126 -10.55 -8.81 -6.67
C ASP A 126 -11.73 -8.38 -5.78
N TRP A 127 -12.84 -8.07 -6.42
CA TRP A 127 -14.14 -7.81 -5.79
C TRP A 127 -15.16 -8.93 -6.01
N SER A 128 -14.75 -10.09 -6.47
CA SER A 128 -15.64 -11.22 -6.81
C SER A 128 -16.58 -11.58 -5.64
N GLN A 129 -16.03 -11.61 -4.43
CA GLN A 129 -16.73 -11.92 -3.18
C GLN A 129 -17.41 -10.71 -2.52
N SER A 130 -17.41 -9.55 -3.16
CA SER A 130 -17.93 -8.33 -2.56
C SER A 130 -19.43 -8.17 -2.84
N THR A 131 -20.13 -7.50 -1.90
CA THR A 131 -21.52 -7.11 -2.09
C THR A 131 -21.68 -6.02 -3.16
N TRP A 132 -22.89 -5.86 -3.68
CA TRP A 132 -23.16 -4.91 -4.76
C TRP A 132 -22.68 -3.47 -4.48
N PRO A 133 -22.83 -2.88 -3.27
CA PRO A 133 -22.34 -1.52 -3.04
C PRO A 133 -20.83 -1.37 -3.20
N VAL A 134 -20.06 -2.38 -2.81
CA VAL A 134 -18.59 -2.38 -3.00
C VAL A 134 -18.24 -2.48 -4.48
N LYS A 135 -18.89 -3.40 -5.21
CA LYS A 135 -18.71 -3.54 -6.67
C LYS A 135 -19.08 -2.24 -7.40
N ALA A 136 -20.20 -1.62 -7.04
CA ALA A 136 -20.64 -0.34 -7.60
C ALA A 136 -19.62 0.79 -7.37
N TYR A 137 -19.09 0.88 -6.13
CA TYR A 137 -18.06 1.84 -5.76
C TYR A 137 -16.81 1.69 -6.64
N TYR A 138 -16.26 0.48 -6.79
CA TYR A 138 -15.04 0.25 -7.56
C TYR A 138 -15.26 0.42 -9.06
N ARG A 139 -16.38 -0.06 -9.62
CA ARG A 139 -16.73 0.22 -11.03
C ARG A 139 -16.79 1.71 -11.33
N MET A 140 -17.34 2.50 -10.40
CA MET A 140 -17.40 3.95 -10.57
C MET A 140 -16.01 4.59 -10.41
N ARG A 141 -15.24 4.19 -9.40
CA ARG A 141 -13.89 4.68 -9.16
C ARG A 141 -12.97 4.50 -10.38
N ASP A 142 -13.03 3.33 -11.01
CA ASP A 142 -12.17 3.00 -12.15
C ASP A 142 -12.51 3.80 -13.41
N ARG A 143 -13.63 4.48 -13.41
CA ARG A 143 -14.00 5.43 -14.50
C ARG A 143 -13.30 6.78 -14.35
N PHE A 144 -12.80 7.13 -13.16
CA PHE A 144 -12.10 8.40 -12.95
C PHE A 144 -10.67 8.34 -13.50
N PRO A 145 -10.31 9.22 -14.49
CA PRO A 145 -8.99 9.19 -15.09
C PRO A 145 -7.83 9.35 -14.11
N GLY A 146 -8.03 10.14 -13.04
CA GLY A 146 -7.02 10.37 -12.03
C GLY A 146 -6.59 9.11 -11.28
N HIS A 147 -7.47 8.15 -11.08
CA HIS A 147 -7.10 6.88 -10.44
C HIS A 147 -6.21 6.02 -11.33
N LYS A 148 -6.48 6.00 -12.64
CA LYS A 148 -5.64 5.27 -13.60
C LYS A 148 -4.25 5.89 -13.72
N SER A 149 -4.17 7.21 -13.84
CA SER A 149 -2.89 7.93 -13.95
C SER A 149 -2.01 7.74 -12.71
N TRP A 150 -2.61 7.87 -11.51
CA TRP A 150 -1.87 7.65 -10.27
C TRP A 150 -1.36 6.21 -10.15
N GLY A 151 -2.16 5.23 -10.53
CA GLY A 151 -1.79 3.81 -10.51
C GLY A 151 -0.63 3.44 -11.43
N MET A 152 -0.33 4.24 -12.47
CA MET A 152 0.78 4.01 -13.40
C MET A 152 2.09 4.68 -12.97
N HIS A 153 2.06 5.65 -12.06
CA HIS A 153 3.22 6.48 -11.71
C HIS A 153 3.53 6.53 -10.21
N SER A 154 2.89 5.69 -9.41
CA SER A 154 3.11 5.63 -7.97
C SER A 154 3.24 4.19 -7.52
N VAL A 155 4.21 3.91 -6.67
CA VAL A 155 4.38 2.60 -6.03
C VAL A 155 3.53 2.47 -4.76
N ALA A 156 2.97 3.58 -4.25
CA ALA A 156 2.05 3.56 -3.11
C ALA A 156 0.71 2.88 -3.44
N GLY A 157 0.10 2.27 -2.45
CA GLY A 157 -1.20 1.58 -2.57
C GLY A 157 -1.16 0.30 -3.40
N LYS A 158 0.01 -0.32 -3.52
CA LYS A 158 0.21 -1.56 -4.27
C LYS A 158 0.20 -2.81 -3.38
N GLY A 159 0.34 -2.64 -2.06
CA GLY A 159 0.47 -3.75 -1.11
C GLY A 159 1.78 -4.54 -1.26
N PHE A 160 2.59 -4.20 -2.27
CA PHE A 160 3.89 -4.80 -2.54
C PHE A 160 4.75 -3.76 -3.25
N PHE A 161 5.83 -3.32 -2.62
CA PHE A 161 6.76 -2.35 -3.19
C PHE A 161 8.16 -2.57 -2.62
N GLY A 162 9.17 -2.17 -3.37
CA GLY A 162 10.54 -2.37 -2.94
C GLY A 162 11.54 -1.42 -3.57
N THR A 163 12.78 -1.52 -3.12
CA THR A 163 13.88 -0.67 -3.57
C THR A 163 15.22 -1.37 -3.41
N ASN A 164 16.21 -0.91 -4.16
CA ASN A 164 17.59 -1.29 -3.99
C ASN A 164 18.27 -0.53 -2.83
N ARG A 165 19.55 -0.83 -2.58
CA ARG A 165 20.36 -0.17 -1.55
C ARG A 165 20.39 1.35 -1.70
N ALA A 166 20.60 1.86 -2.91
CA ALA A 166 20.66 3.29 -3.19
C ALA A 166 19.36 4.01 -2.89
N GLY A 167 18.21 3.38 -3.20
CA GLY A 167 16.91 3.93 -2.89
C GLY A 167 16.58 3.88 -1.39
N ARG A 168 16.92 2.76 -0.70
CA ARG A 168 16.68 2.64 0.74
C ARG A 168 17.53 3.63 1.55
N ALA A 169 18.70 4.00 1.10
CA ALA A 169 19.57 4.98 1.75
C ALA A 169 19.02 6.42 1.77
N ARG A 170 17.90 6.69 1.09
CA ARG A 170 17.30 8.03 1.01
C ARG A 170 16.53 8.45 2.27
N PHE A 171 16.23 7.51 3.16
CA PHE A 171 15.58 7.79 4.43
C PHE A 171 16.11 6.86 5.52
N ASP A 172 16.07 7.31 6.75
CA ASP A 172 16.53 6.54 7.91
C ASP A 172 15.50 5.48 8.30
N ARG A 173 14.39 5.88 8.91
CA ARG A 173 13.31 4.97 9.36
C ARG A 173 11.94 5.44 8.84
N PHE A 174 11.04 4.51 8.70
CA PHE A 174 9.65 4.84 8.48
C PHE A 174 9.11 5.60 9.71
N PRO A 175 8.51 6.79 9.52
CA PRO A 175 7.94 7.55 10.63
C PRO A 175 6.64 6.89 11.10
N ASN A 176 6.22 7.20 12.33
CA ASN A 176 4.94 6.70 12.85
C ASN A 176 3.75 7.42 12.18
N LEU A 177 3.39 6.97 10.98
CA LEU A 177 2.29 7.47 10.13
C LEU A 177 1.37 6.30 9.75
N ILE A 178 0.21 6.59 9.18
CA ILE A 178 -0.70 5.56 8.65
C ILE A 178 -0.27 5.11 7.24
N ALA A 179 0.23 6.04 6.41
CA ALA A 179 0.51 5.81 4.99
C ALA A 179 2.02 5.67 4.75
N GLY A 180 2.58 4.50 5.12
CA GLY A 180 4.01 4.23 4.93
C GLY A 180 4.42 4.05 3.48
N ASP A 181 3.57 3.48 2.67
CA ASP A 181 3.75 3.33 1.23
C ASP A 181 3.79 4.70 0.52
N TYR A 182 2.96 5.66 0.96
CA TYR A 182 3.01 7.02 0.44
C TYR A 182 4.27 7.75 0.91
N PHE A 183 4.70 7.55 2.17
CA PHE A 183 5.99 8.07 2.65
C PHE A 183 7.14 7.55 1.79
N PHE A 184 7.17 6.27 1.52
CA PHE A 184 8.17 5.65 0.67
C PHE A 184 8.16 6.23 -0.76
N ASP A 185 6.99 6.32 -1.38
CA ASP A 185 6.80 6.83 -2.74
C ASP A 185 7.39 8.24 -2.93
N GLU A 186 7.24 9.13 -1.93
CA GLU A 186 7.70 10.52 -1.96
C GLU A 186 9.24 10.67 -1.94
N HIS A 187 9.99 9.58 -1.70
CA HIS A 187 11.46 9.58 -1.76
C HIS A 187 12.03 9.30 -3.16
N PHE A 188 11.16 9.12 -4.15
CA PHE A 188 11.58 8.79 -5.52
C PHE A 188 10.99 9.76 -6.54
N LEU A 189 11.78 10.11 -7.56
CA LEU A 189 11.27 10.79 -8.75
C LEU A 189 10.28 9.88 -9.49
N VAL A 190 9.37 10.47 -10.26
CA VAL A 190 8.45 9.71 -11.10
C VAL A 190 9.20 8.80 -12.09
N THR A 191 10.36 9.26 -12.58
CA THR A 191 11.24 8.51 -13.49
C THR A 191 11.98 7.36 -12.83
N GLU A 192 12.06 7.34 -11.50
CA GLU A 192 12.69 6.29 -10.70
C GLU A 192 11.67 5.25 -10.18
N ARG A 193 10.38 5.50 -10.40
CA ARG A 193 9.29 4.59 -10.01
C ARG A 193 8.95 3.68 -11.19
N ILE A 194 9.15 2.40 -11.01
CA ILE A 194 8.88 1.38 -12.04
C ILE A 194 7.72 0.52 -11.58
N ILE A 195 6.59 0.64 -12.29
CA ILE A 195 5.50 -0.31 -12.17
C ILE A 195 5.73 -1.37 -13.23
N VAL A 196 5.98 -2.61 -12.80
CA VAL A 196 6.25 -3.74 -13.68
C VAL A 196 4.91 -4.28 -14.21
N PRO A 197 4.58 -4.11 -15.49
CA PRO A 197 3.24 -4.45 -16.00
C PRO A 197 2.99 -5.96 -16.01
N GLU A 198 4.04 -6.75 -16.16
CA GLU A 198 4.01 -8.21 -16.24
C GLU A 198 3.88 -8.85 -14.86
N ALA A 199 4.30 -8.17 -13.79
CA ALA A 199 4.08 -8.61 -12.42
C ALA A 199 2.74 -8.06 -11.92
N VAL A 200 1.81 -8.95 -11.58
CA VAL A 200 0.46 -8.60 -11.16
C VAL A 200 0.22 -9.01 -9.72
N SER A 201 -0.08 -8.06 -8.87
CA SER A 201 -0.55 -8.34 -7.53
C SER A 201 -2.08 -8.32 -7.48
N ILE A 202 -2.68 -9.38 -6.95
CA ILE A 202 -4.12 -9.48 -6.76
C ILE A 202 -4.42 -9.13 -5.31
N THR A 203 -5.19 -8.06 -5.11
CA THR A 203 -5.62 -7.59 -3.78
C THR A 203 -7.13 -7.74 -3.63
N ARG A 204 -7.55 -8.53 -2.64
CA ARG A 204 -8.97 -8.65 -2.31
C ARG A 204 -9.47 -7.41 -1.63
N VAL A 205 -10.53 -6.81 -2.19
CA VAL A 205 -11.18 -5.66 -1.55
C VAL A 205 -12.18 -6.11 -0.48
N SER A 206 -12.68 -5.15 0.29
CA SER A 206 -13.63 -5.40 1.37
C SER A 206 -14.87 -6.16 0.88
N LYS A 207 -15.34 -7.14 1.65
CA LYS A 207 -16.55 -7.93 1.31
C LYS A 207 -17.82 -7.09 1.35
N ASN A 208 -17.90 -6.12 2.26
CA ASN A 208 -19.12 -5.34 2.51
C ASN A 208 -18.85 -3.84 2.65
N LEU A 209 -19.94 -3.06 2.68
CA LEU A 209 -19.90 -1.60 2.77
C LEU A 209 -19.18 -1.09 4.02
N ALA A 210 -19.38 -1.73 5.18
CA ALA A 210 -18.73 -1.31 6.43
C ALA A 210 -17.21 -1.45 6.34
N GLY A 211 -16.72 -2.56 5.78
CA GLY A 211 -15.30 -2.77 5.50
C GLY A 211 -14.73 -1.73 4.52
N LEU A 212 -15.45 -1.45 3.42
CA LEU A 212 -15.09 -0.43 2.46
C LEU A 212 -14.93 0.95 3.12
N ILE A 213 -15.92 1.37 3.91
CA ILE A 213 -15.89 2.67 4.61
C ILE A 213 -14.70 2.72 5.58
N ARG A 214 -14.42 1.63 6.31
CA ARG A 214 -13.28 1.53 7.24
C ARG A 214 -11.95 1.73 6.50
N VAL A 215 -11.73 0.99 5.40
CA VAL A 215 -10.51 1.08 4.58
C VAL A 215 -10.37 2.48 3.99
N ARG A 216 -11.44 3.03 3.37
CA ARG A 216 -11.40 4.37 2.78
C ARG A 216 -11.14 5.47 3.80
N THR A 217 -11.73 5.34 5.01
CA THR A 217 -11.47 6.26 6.13
C THR A 217 -9.99 6.22 6.53
N ARG A 218 -9.41 5.02 6.69
CA ARG A 218 -7.99 4.85 7.02
C ARG A 218 -7.09 5.50 5.95
N VAL A 219 -7.33 5.23 4.68
CA VAL A 219 -6.56 5.81 3.57
C VAL A 219 -6.68 7.35 3.55
N THR A 220 -7.88 7.90 3.77
CA THR A 220 -8.09 9.35 3.77
C THR A 220 -7.36 10.03 4.94
N LEU A 221 -7.39 9.42 6.13
CA LEU A 221 -6.65 9.91 7.30
C LEU A 221 -5.14 9.83 7.07
N GLY A 222 -4.63 8.71 6.56
CA GLY A 222 -3.22 8.53 6.25
C GLY A 222 -2.70 9.54 5.23
N ASN A 223 -3.46 9.81 4.18
CA ASN A 223 -3.11 10.83 3.19
C ASN A 223 -3.11 12.25 3.77
N ALA A 224 -4.02 12.56 4.70
CA ALA A 224 -4.04 13.86 5.38
C ALA A 224 -2.86 14.01 6.34
N GLU A 225 -2.54 12.96 7.10
CA GLU A 225 -1.41 12.90 8.01
C GLU A 225 -0.07 13.03 7.25
N MET A 226 0.10 12.29 6.15
CA MET A 226 1.27 12.41 5.27
C MET A 226 1.40 13.80 4.67
N THR A 227 0.28 14.42 4.23
CA THR A 227 0.27 15.79 3.74
C THR A 227 0.75 16.80 4.79
N ALA A 228 0.35 16.62 6.05
CA ALA A 228 0.84 17.45 7.16
C ALA A 228 2.32 17.19 7.42
N HIS A 229 2.76 15.95 7.43
CA HIS A 229 4.16 15.57 7.61
C HIS A 229 5.08 16.20 6.55
N LEU A 230 4.71 16.14 5.27
CA LEU A 230 5.43 16.79 4.17
C LEU A 230 5.52 18.32 4.30
N SER A 231 4.56 18.95 4.99
CA SER A 231 4.58 20.41 5.19
C SER A 231 5.49 20.88 6.32
N THR A 232 5.90 19.97 7.23
CA THR A 232 6.69 20.30 8.42
C THR A 232 8.17 19.98 8.29
N LYS A 233 8.56 19.14 7.36
CA LYS A 233 9.96 18.76 7.11
C LYS A 233 10.45 19.39 5.80
N SER A 234 11.70 19.89 5.84
CA SER A 234 12.47 20.11 4.62
C SER A 234 12.82 18.73 4.05
N PHE A 235 11.90 18.14 3.29
CA PHE A 235 12.29 17.08 2.38
C PHE A 235 13.36 17.64 1.45
N PRO A 236 14.38 16.87 1.04
CA PRO A 236 15.28 17.28 -0.01
C PRO A 236 14.45 17.84 -1.17
N PRO A 237 14.93 18.91 -1.87
CA PRO A 237 14.13 19.67 -2.83
C PRO A 237 13.39 18.74 -3.74
N PRO A 238 12.12 18.97 -3.98
CA PRO A 238 11.10 17.97 -4.17
C PRO A 238 11.47 17.05 -5.32
N LEU A 239 11.75 15.80 -4.96
CA LEU A 239 11.47 14.67 -5.82
C LEU A 239 9.95 14.62 -6.09
N SER A 240 9.16 15.35 -5.28
CA SER A 240 7.72 15.46 -5.38
C SER A 240 7.29 16.20 -6.65
N PHE A 241 6.20 15.76 -7.23
CA PHE A 241 5.34 16.62 -8.05
C PHE A 241 5.31 18.00 -7.41
N SER A 242 5.88 19.01 -8.07
CA SER A 242 5.67 20.38 -7.69
C SER A 242 4.17 20.60 -7.61
N ARG A 243 3.64 20.61 -6.39
CA ARG A 243 2.24 20.99 -6.19
C ARG A 243 2.09 22.35 -6.85
N PRO A 244 1.20 22.49 -7.82
CA PRO A 244 0.94 23.81 -8.36
C PRO A 244 0.62 24.73 -7.19
N PRO A 245 1.13 25.97 -7.19
CA PRO A 245 0.92 26.92 -6.11
C PRO A 245 -0.57 26.98 -5.77
N ARG A 246 -0.90 27.10 -4.47
CA ARG A 246 -2.30 27.10 -4.01
C ARG A 246 -3.11 28.09 -4.86
N PRO A 247 -4.09 27.62 -5.64
CA PRO A 247 -4.81 28.48 -6.56
C PRO A 247 -5.48 29.64 -5.82
N LYS A 248 -5.42 30.85 -6.36
CA LYS A 248 -6.10 32.03 -5.84
C LYS A 248 -7.61 31.75 -5.70
N LEU A 249 -8.30 32.47 -4.83
CA LEU A 249 -9.73 32.22 -4.49
C LEU A 249 -10.63 32.11 -5.74
N ALA A 250 -10.42 32.97 -6.73
CA ALA A 250 -11.13 32.95 -8.01
C ALA A 250 -10.84 31.69 -8.84
N GLU A 251 -9.62 31.20 -8.78
CA GLU A 251 -9.22 29.95 -9.45
C GLU A 251 -9.78 28.72 -8.73
N ARG A 252 -9.88 28.77 -7.39
CA ARG A 252 -10.59 27.77 -6.60
C ARG A 252 -12.07 27.70 -6.96
N ALA A 253 -12.73 28.83 -7.15
CA ALA A 253 -14.12 28.90 -7.58
C ALA A 253 -14.29 28.34 -9.00
N ARG A 254 -13.41 28.72 -9.96
CA ARG A 254 -13.41 28.16 -11.34
C ARG A 254 -13.13 26.67 -11.35
N ARG A 255 -12.16 26.17 -10.53
CA ARG A 255 -11.89 24.74 -10.38
C ARG A 255 -13.07 24.01 -9.73
N ARG A 256 -13.79 24.63 -8.78
CA ARG A 256 -15.01 24.08 -8.19
C ARG A 256 -16.14 23.97 -9.20
N LEU A 257 -16.37 24.99 -10.03
CA LEU A 257 -17.36 24.96 -11.10
C LEU A 257 -16.97 23.99 -12.23
N ALA A 258 -15.70 23.95 -12.62
CA ALA A 258 -15.18 22.96 -13.56
C ALA A 258 -15.28 21.54 -12.99
N LYS A 259 -15.06 21.35 -11.68
CA LYS A 259 -15.26 20.07 -11.00
C LYS A 259 -16.71 19.66 -11.01
N ILE A 260 -17.66 20.56 -10.69
CA ILE A 260 -19.11 20.27 -10.75
C ILE A 260 -19.50 19.91 -12.19
N ARG A 261 -19.00 20.61 -13.19
CA ARG A 261 -19.24 20.31 -14.61
C ARG A 261 -18.57 19.01 -15.04
N ASN A 262 -17.38 18.69 -14.50
CA ASN A 262 -16.67 17.45 -14.74
C ASN A 262 -17.17 16.29 -13.88
N ASP A 263 -17.74 16.54 -12.70
CA ASP A 263 -18.29 15.49 -11.84
C ASP A 263 -19.49 14.76 -12.49
N HIS A 264 -20.10 15.35 -13.54
CA HIS A 264 -21.15 14.70 -14.33
C HIS A 264 -20.68 14.11 -15.68
N TRP A 265 -19.38 14.21 -16.01
CA TRP A 265 -18.82 13.67 -17.26
C TRP A 265 -19.08 12.16 -17.42
N TRP A 266 -19.15 11.44 -16.33
CA TRP A 266 -19.42 10.01 -16.31
C TRP A 266 -20.86 9.67 -16.73
N LEU A 267 -21.83 10.56 -16.49
CA LEU A 267 -23.22 10.41 -16.99
C LEU A 267 -23.25 10.41 -18.53
N ASN A 268 -22.46 11.28 -19.15
CA ASN A 268 -22.42 11.38 -20.61
C ASN A 268 -21.70 10.19 -21.27
N ARG A 269 -20.76 9.54 -20.60
CA ARG A 269 -20.00 8.39 -21.12
C ARG A 269 -20.53 7.03 -20.71
N ALA A 270 -21.15 6.93 -19.55
CA ALA A 270 -21.55 5.65 -18.97
C ALA A 270 -23.05 5.34 -19.13
N GLY A 271 -23.84 6.33 -19.55
CA GLY A 271 -25.29 6.20 -19.73
C GLY A 271 -26.06 6.01 -18.41
N ILE A 272 -27.37 5.91 -18.54
CA ILE A 272 -28.33 5.77 -17.41
C ILE A 272 -28.01 4.57 -16.50
N ARG A 273 -27.44 3.50 -17.07
CA ARG A 273 -27.08 2.28 -16.31
C ARG A 273 -26.00 2.49 -15.24
N ALA A 274 -25.22 3.59 -15.33
CA ALA A 274 -24.21 3.92 -14.32
C ALA A 274 -24.72 4.79 -13.17
N ILE A 275 -25.95 5.28 -13.22
CA ILE A 275 -26.52 6.13 -12.18
C ILE A 275 -26.48 5.45 -10.79
N PRO A 276 -26.90 4.18 -10.64
CA PRO A 276 -26.82 3.51 -9.34
C PRO A 276 -25.40 3.42 -8.79
N ASP A 277 -24.42 3.09 -9.63
CA ASP A 277 -23.00 3.03 -9.24
C ASP A 277 -22.50 4.42 -8.80
N GLY A 278 -22.87 5.47 -9.53
CA GLY A 278 -22.51 6.85 -9.20
C GLY A 278 -23.10 7.32 -7.88
N LEU A 279 -24.38 7.08 -7.65
CA LEU A 279 -25.04 7.41 -6.40
C LEU A 279 -24.41 6.66 -5.22
N CYS A 280 -24.12 5.37 -5.38
CA CYS A 280 -23.44 4.57 -4.37
C CYS A 280 -22.02 5.11 -4.08
N TYR A 281 -21.24 5.45 -5.09
CA TYR A 281 -19.92 6.04 -4.94
C TYR A 281 -19.95 7.33 -4.12
N PHE A 282 -20.83 8.29 -4.49
CA PHE A 282 -20.94 9.55 -3.78
C PHE A 282 -21.42 9.38 -2.34
N PHE A 283 -22.37 8.47 -2.11
CA PHE A 283 -22.85 8.15 -0.76
C PHE A 283 -21.70 7.60 0.11
N VAL A 284 -20.92 6.65 -0.40
CA VAL A 284 -19.74 6.11 0.32
C VAL A 284 -18.74 7.22 0.64
N GLU A 285 -18.43 8.09 -0.32
CA GLU A 285 -17.49 9.20 -0.09
C GLU A 285 -18.00 10.20 0.97
N GLN A 286 -19.34 10.44 1.08
CA GLN A 286 -19.88 11.25 2.17
C GLN A 286 -19.74 10.55 3.53
N LEU A 287 -20.05 9.27 3.63
CA LEU A 287 -19.86 8.50 4.87
C LEU A 287 -18.39 8.48 5.30
N VAL A 288 -17.46 8.34 4.37
CA VAL A 288 -16.03 8.42 4.66
C VAL A 288 -15.66 9.78 5.24
N LYS A 289 -16.13 10.89 4.65
CA LYS A 289 -15.87 12.25 5.16
C LYS A 289 -16.41 12.45 6.58
N ILE A 290 -17.62 11.95 6.86
CA ILE A 290 -18.21 12.00 8.21
C ILE A 290 -17.34 11.22 9.20
N ASN A 291 -16.93 9.99 8.86
CA ASN A 291 -16.08 9.18 9.72
C ASN A 291 -14.70 9.79 9.97
N VAL A 292 -14.10 10.40 8.94
CA VAL A 292 -12.84 11.14 9.07
C VAL A 292 -13.01 12.30 10.04
N ALA A 293 -14.08 13.11 9.91
CA ALA A 293 -14.34 14.23 10.80
C ALA A 293 -14.54 13.79 12.26
N ILE A 294 -15.29 12.69 12.49
CA ILE A 294 -15.48 12.12 13.82
C ILE A 294 -14.16 11.68 14.43
N LYS A 295 -13.36 10.89 13.70
CA LYS A 295 -12.07 10.38 14.20
C LYS A 295 -11.06 11.50 14.46
N THR A 296 -11.03 12.53 13.62
CA THR A 296 -10.14 13.69 13.82
C THR A 296 -10.50 14.45 15.09
N LYS A 297 -11.79 14.70 15.35
CA LYS A 297 -12.26 15.35 16.58
C LYS A 297 -11.94 14.51 17.83
N SER A 298 -12.17 13.19 17.75
CA SER A 298 -11.84 12.26 18.85
C SER A 298 -10.36 12.24 19.19
N LYS A 299 -9.47 12.25 18.18
CA LYS A 299 -8.02 12.32 18.40
C LYS A 299 -7.61 13.62 19.11
N GLN A 300 -8.28 14.74 18.83
CA GLN A 300 -8.07 16.04 19.49
C GLN A 300 -8.62 16.09 20.93
N SER A 301 -9.69 15.37 21.22
CA SER A 301 -10.32 15.32 22.57
C SER A 301 -9.74 14.24 23.50
N GLY A 302 -8.71 13.49 23.07
CA GLY A 302 -8.05 12.45 23.88
C GLY A 302 -8.90 11.18 24.11
N VAL A 303 -10.08 11.07 23.49
CA VAL A 303 -10.93 9.90 23.60
C VAL A 303 -10.43 8.80 22.67
N LYS A 304 -9.91 7.70 23.25
CA LYS A 304 -9.53 6.50 22.48
C LYS A 304 -10.81 5.74 22.09
N TYR A 305 -11.16 5.71 20.82
CA TYR A 305 -12.08 4.68 20.31
C TYR A 305 -11.31 3.38 20.13
N ARG A 306 -11.73 2.36 20.86
CA ARG A 306 -11.33 0.97 20.65
C ARG A 306 -11.96 0.41 19.37
#